data_0d5b30053c66b4b4fb8ace99cbaebeff
#
_entry.id   0d5b30053c66b4b4fb8ace99cbaebeff
#
_cell.length_a   1.000
_cell.length_b   1.000
_cell.length_c   1.000
_cell.angle_alpha   90.00
_cell.angle_beta   90.00
_cell.angle_gamma   90.00
#
_symmetry.space_group_name_H-M   'P 1'
#
loop_
_entity.id
_entity.type
_entity.pdbx_description
1 polymer ?
#
loop_
_entity_poly.entity_id
_entity_poly.type
_entity_poly.pdbx_seq_one_letter_code
_entity_poly.pdbx_strand_id
1 'polypeptide(L)'
;MALIDNLIGATGHWVSSSDPKARITQPLAWLRKTSGYAAVNRIIGLSIPFAPRNGFSVEEVRPGFVKARVRLKGNKNHFGSLYAGAYFLVAEIPGGVLTLFDLGPAYTPILKEMTLQFLQPANSDVFVEFSLDEATVEAIKVEADQTGRAAFSLEGTLYDMEGNHVATSIAQYRVRKKGFKAS
;
A
#
# COMPACT_ATOMS: atom_id res chain seq x y z
N MET A 1 -10.60 -8.44 -15.52
CA MET A 1 -9.31 -8.89 -14.97
C MET A 1 -8.14 -8.51 -15.88
N ALA A 2 -8.09 -8.90 -17.15
CA ALA A 2 -6.96 -8.58 -18.06
C ALA A 2 -6.62 -7.07 -18.20
N LEU A 3 -7.59 -6.17 -18.13
CA LEU A 3 -7.37 -4.72 -18.26
C LEU A 3 -6.71 -4.12 -17.02
N ILE A 4 -7.04 -4.62 -15.84
CA ILE A 4 -6.46 -4.23 -14.56
C ILE A 4 -5.04 -4.79 -14.44
N ASP A 5 -4.84 -6.05 -14.85
CA ASP A 5 -3.52 -6.69 -14.87
C ASP A 5 -2.56 -5.98 -15.85
N ASN A 6 -3.07 -5.49 -17.00
CA ASN A 6 -2.28 -4.72 -17.96
C ASN A 6 -1.97 -3.29 -17.45
N LEU A 7 -2.89 -2.63 -16.74
CA LEU A 7 -2.65 -1.32 -16.14
C LEU A 7 -1.67 -1.41 -14.96
N ILE A 8 -1.81 -2.41 -14.10
CA ILE A 8 -0.87 -2.71 -13.02
C ILE A 8 0.48 -3.15 -13.60
N GLY A 9 0.46 -3.95 -14.68
CA GLY A 9 1.67 -4.37 -15.41
C GLY A 9 2.44 -3.21 -16.03
N ALA A 10 1.74 -2.27 -16.65
CA ALA A 10 2.36 -1.08 -17.24
C ALA A 10 2.95 -0.15 -16.17
N THR A 11 2.28 0.02 -15.02
CA THR A 11 2.78 0.85 -13.93
C THR A 11 3.92 0.18 -13.16
N GLY A 12 3.87 -1.14 -12.94
CA GLY A 12 4.90 -1.89 -12.21
C GLY A 12 6.21 -2.03 -12.98
N HIS A 13 6.15 -2.22 -14.31
CA HIS A 13 7.36 -2.32 -15.15
C HIS A 13 8.18 -1.03 -15.17
N TRP A 14 7.57 0.10 -14.85
CA TRP A 14 8.19 1.41 -14.86
C TRP A 14 8.87 1.76 -13.54
N VAL A 15 8.42 1.16 -12.45
CA VAL A 15 8.98 1.38 -11.09
C VAL A 15 10.16 0.46 -10.84
N SER A 16 10.20 -0.72 -11.46
CA SER A 16 11.20 -1.75 -11.22
C SER A 16 12.42 -1.72 -12.15
N SER A 17 12.52 -0.72 -13.08
CA SER A 17 13.71 -0.63 -13.91
C SER A 17 14.90 -0.15 -13.10
N SER A 18 15.95 -0.95 -13.06
CA SER A 18 17.25 -0.63 -12.45
C SER A 18 18.07 0.41 -13.22
N ASP A 19 17.54 0.96 -14.32
CA ASP A 19 18.20 2.00 -15.10
C ASP A 19 17.98 3.38 -14.46
N PRO A 20 19.06 4.06 -13.99
CA PRO A 20 18.96 5.40 -13.42
C PRO A 20 18.37 6.45 -14.36
N LYS A 21 18.51 6.27 -15.69
CA LYS A 21 17.94 7.16 -16.72
C LYS A 21 16.44 6.94 -16.88
N ALA A 22 15.96 5.71 -16.73
CA ALA A 22 14.53 5.40 -16.75
C ALA A 22 13.80 6.00 -15.54
N ARG A 23 14.49 6.17 -14.41
CA ARG A 23 13.95 6.84 -13.20
C ARG A 23 13.62 8.32 -13.43
N ILE A 24 14.33 8.99 -14.34
CA ILE A 24 14.15 10.43 -14.61
C ILE A 24 13.02 10.69 -15.62
N THR A 25 12.73 9.74 -16.50
CA THR A 25 11.71 9.85 -17.56
C THR A 25 10.37 9.19 -17.19
N GLN A 26 10.19 8.76 -15.94
CA GLN A 26 9.02 7.99 -15.53
C GLN A 26 7.73 8.81 -15.58
N PRO A 27 6.70 8.40 -16.33
CA PRO A 27 5.40 9.06 -16.36
C PRO A 27 4.68 9.11 -15.03
N LEU A 28 5.00 8.20 -14.07
CA LEU A 28 4.51 8.30 -12.70
C LEU A 28 5.08 9.52 -11.95
N ALA A 29 6.34 9.90 -12.21
CA ALA A 29 6.90 11.15 -11.67
C ALA A 29 6.21 12.37 -12.29
N TRP A 30 5.84 12.28 -13.58
CA TRP A 30 5.06 13.31 -14.26
C TRP A 30 3.60 13.35 -13.77
N LEU A 31 2.92 12.21 -13.64
CA LEU A 31 1.58 12.10 -13.04
C LEU A 31 1.55 12.63 -11.60
N ARG A 32 2.60 12.36 -10.83
CA ARG A 32 2.78 12.89 -9.48
C ARG A 32 2.87 14.41 -9.46
N LYS A 33 3.55 15.00 -10.45
CA LYS A 33 3.76 16.45 -10.54
C LYS A 33 2.54 17.21 -11.06
N THR A 34 1.68 16.57 -11.87
CA THR A 34 0.54 17.21 -12.56
C THR A 34 -0.82 16.88 -11.97
N SER A 35 -1.01 15.69 -11.39
CA SER A 35 -2.32 15.22 -10.90
C SER A 35 -2.27 14.59 -9.50
N GLY A 36 -1.16 14.70 -8.80
CA GLY A 36 -0.95 14.02 -7.53
C GLY A 36 -1.03 12.49 -7.71
N TYR A 37 -1.55 11.79 -6.70
CA TYR A 37 -1.73 10.33 -6.75
C TYR A 37 -3.10 9.90 -7.28
N ALA A 38 -3.80 10.76 -8.06
CA ALA A 38 -5.13 10.47 -8.59
C ALA A 38 -5.18 9.18 -9.41
N ALA A 39 -4.14 8.91 -10.24
CA ALA A 39 -4.06 7.68 -11.03
C ALA A 39 -3.93 6.44 -10.14
N VAL A 40 -3.10 6.50 -9.10
CA VAL A 40 -2.93 5.41 -8.12
C VAL A 40 -4.26 5.14 -7.40
N ASN A 41 -4.90 6.20 -6.90
CA ASN A 41 -6.19 6.10 -6.22
C ASN A 41 -7.31 5.58 -7.14
N ARG A 42 -7.28 5.94 -8.44
CA ARG A 42 -8.23 5.41 -9.42
C ARG A 42 -8.03 3.90 -9.65
N ILE A 43 -6.79 3.44 -9.75
CA ILE A 43 -6.48 2.00 -9.89
C ILE A 43 -6.93 1.25 -8.64
N ILE A 44 -6.64 1.76 -7.45
CA ILE A 44 -7.11 1.18 -6.19
C ILE A 44 -8.64 1.14 -6.17
N GLY A 45 -9.31 2.22 -6.55
CA GLY A 45 -10.78 2.29 -6.57
C GLY A 45 -11.44 1.31 -7.54
N LEU A 46 -10.78 1.00 -8.67
CA LEU A 46 -11.25 -0.03 -9.61
C LEU A 46 -11.00 -1.45 -9.09
N SER A 47 -9.90 -1.66 -8.38
CA SER A 47 -9.51 -2.98 -7.84
C SER A 47 -10.21 -3.29 -6.53
N ILE A 48 -10.39 -2.28 -5.67
CA ILE A 48 -10.99 -2.38 -4.34
C ILE A 48 -12.04 -1.28 -4.18
N PRO A 49 -13.26 -1.42 -4.75
CA PRO A 49 -14.29 -0.37 -4.69
C PRO A 49 -14.69 0.03 -3.26
N PHE A 50 -14.41 -0.82 -2.27
CA PHE A 50 -14.62 -0.54 -0.86
C PHE A 50 -13.75 0.63 -0.36
N ALA A 51 -12.52 0.76 -0.87
CA ALA A 51 -11.57 1.76 -0.41
C ALA A 51 -12.05 3.22 -0.61
N PRO A 52 -12.35 3.69 -1.83
CA PRO A 52 -12.81 5.07 -2.02
C PRO A 52 -14.19 5.35 -1.43
N ARG A 53 -15.08 4.34 -1.35
CA ARG A 53 -16.39 4.48 -0.69
C ARG A 53 -16.25 4.82 0.78
N ASN A 54 -15.19 4.33 1.42
CA ASN A 54 -14.88 4.60 2.83
C ASN A 54 -13.79 5.66 2.99
N GLY A 55 -13.59 6.52 1.98
CA GLY A 55 -12.73 7.69 2.09
C GLY A 55 -11.24 7.41 2.21
N PHE A 56 -10.80 6.20 1.79
CA PHE A 56 -9.38 5.86 1.68
C PHE A 56 -8.74 6.59 0.50
N SER A 57 -7.51 7.06 0.68
CA SER A 57 -6.64 7.58 -0.38
C SER A 57 -5.17 7.34 -0.08
N VAL A 58 -4.39 7.07 -1.13
CA VAL A 58 -2.94 7.16 -1.09
C VAL A 58 -2.56 8.63 -1.26
N GLU A 59 -1.78 9.16 -0.32
CA GLU A 59 -1.33 10.54 -0.30
C GLU A 59 0.09 10.67 -0.89
N GLU A 60 0.92 9.64 -0.68
CA GLU A 60 2.26 9.55 -1.22
C GLU A 60 2.64 8.10 -1.48
N VAL A 61 3.34 7.83 -2.59
CA VAL A 61 4.03 6.56 -2.86
C VAL A 61 5.33 6.84 -3.60
N ARG A 62 6.40 6.20 -3.16
CA ARG A 62 7.73 6.23 -3.78
C ARG A 62 8.44 4.92 -3.45
N PRO A 63 9.56 4.59 -4.10
CA PRO A 63 10.29 3.37 -3.78
C PRO A 63 10.54 3.23 -2.27
N GLY A 64 10.13 2.11 -1.70
CA GLY A 64 10.26 1.81 -0.29
C GLY A 64 9.37 2.60 0.66
N PHE A 65 8.37 3.36 0.17
CA PHE A 65 7.54 4.19 1.05
C PHE A 65 6.12 4.37 0.51
N VAL A 66 5.16 4.32 1.41
CA VAL A 66 3.76 4.69 1.14
C VAL A 66 3.16 5.43 2.34
N LYS A 67 2.42 6.50 2.04
CA LYS A 67 1.56 7.22 2.98
C LYS A 67 0.13 7.15 2.49
N ALA A 68 -0.79 6.79 3.39
CA ALA A 68 -2.21 6.74 3.08
C ALA A 68 -3.05 7.43 4.16
N ARG A 69 -4.28 7.76 3.79
CA ARG A 69 -5.26 8.42 4.65
C ARG A 69 -6.61 7.73 4.57
N VAL A 70 -7.34 7.76 5.67
CA VAL A 70 -8.78 7.51 5.72
C VAL A 70 -9.49 8.71 6.34
N ARG A 71 -10.60 9.14 5.73
CA ARG A 71 -11.36 10.28 6.23
C ARG A 71 -12.24 9.89 7.41
N LEU A 72 -12.34 10.79 8.40
CA LEU A 72 -13.33 10.67 9.49
C LEU A 72 -14.77 10.80 8.95
N LYS A 73 -14.98 11.70 7.97
CA LYS A 73 -16.30 11.93 7.38
C LYS A 73 -16.81 10.66 6.68
N GLY A 74 -17.94 10.15 7.12
CA GLY A 74 -18.55 8.91 6.63
C GLY A 74 -18.08 7.65 7.36
N ASN A 75 -17.12 7.77 8.28
CA ASN A 75 -16.54 6.64 9.03
C ASN A 75 -16.61 6.84 10.54
N LYS A 76 -17.55 7.65 11.03
CA LYS A 76 -17.73 7.84 12.47
C LYS A 76 -18.43 6.65 13.11
N ASN A 77 -17.97 6.28 14.30
CA ASN A 77 -18.69 5.38 15.19
C ASN A 77 -19.78 6.16 15.97
N HIS A 78 -20.48 5.47 16.87
CA HIS A 78 -21.54 6.06 17.69
C HIS A 78 -21.06 7.07 18.72
N PHE A 79 -19.74 7.13 19.00
CA PHE A 79 -19.14 8.15 19.85
C PHE A 79 -18.66 9.39 19.08
N GLY A 80 -18.75 9.38 17.74
CA GLY A 80 -18.31 10.48 16.86
C GLY A 80 -16.85 10.40 16.43
N SER A 81 -16.06 9.47 16.96
CA SER A 81 -14.67 9.19 16.55
C SER A 81 -14.60 8.18 15.41
N LEU A 82 -13.42 7.98 14.84
CA LEU A 82 -13.21 7.05 13.73
C LEU A 82 -13.58 5.60 14.12
N TYR A 83 -14.35 4.93 13.26
CA TYR A 83 -14.74 3.55 13.42
C TYR A 83 -13.56 2.58 13.24
N ALA A 84 -13.47 1.54 14.08
CA ALA A 84 -12.38 0.56 14.07
C ALA A 84 -12.12 -0.04 12.68
N GLY A 85 -13.15 -0.35 11.90
CA GLY A 85 -13.00 -0.88 10.55
C GLY A 85 -12.30 0.07 9.57
N ALA A 86 -12.35 1.39 9.81
CA ALA A 86 -11.62 2.37 9.00
C ALA A 86 -10.12 2.36 9.31
N TYR A 87 -9.72 2.06 10.54
CA TYR A 87 -8.32 1.83 10.89
C TYR A 87 -7.76 0.60 10.16
N PHE A 88 -8.54 -0.50 10.10
CA PHE A 88 -8.16 -1.67 9.32
C PHE A 88 -7.94 -1.33 7.85
N LEU A 89 -8.85 -0.59 7.26
CA LEU A 89 -8.78 -0.20 5.86
C LEU A 89 -7.50 0.59 5.54
N VAL A 90 -7.18 1.60 6.36
CA VAL A 90 -6.02 2.46 6.12
C VAL A 90 -4.70 1.74 6.42
N ALA A 91 -4.69 0.74 7.30
CA ALA A 91 -3.50 -0.03 7.64
C ALA A 91 -3.23 -1.19 6.68
N GLU A 92 -4.26 -1.74 6.01
CA GLU A 92 -4.14 -2.92 5.15
C GLU A 92 -3.73 -2.57 3.70
N ILE A 93 -4.47 -1.67 3.06
CA ILE A 93 -4.29 -1.41 1.61
C ILE A 93 -2.87 -0.92 1.26
N PRO A 94 -2.22 -0.04 2.05
CA PRO A 94 -0.88 0.46 1.71
C PRO A 94 0.18 -0.62 1.59
N GLY A 95 0.11 -1.69 2.38
CA GLY A 95 1.05 -2.82 2.26
C GLY A 95 0.97 -3.51 0.91
N GLY A 96 -0.24 -3.67 0.37
CA GLY A 96 -0.46 -4.15 -0.99
C GLY A 96 0.07 -3.19 -2.06
N VAL A 97 -0.17 -1.89 -1.87
CA VAL A 97 0.35 -0.83 -2.77
C VAL A 97 1.87 -0.85 -2.81
N LEU A 98 2.52 -0.85 -1.63
CA LEU A 98 3.97 -0.87 -1.50
C LEU A 98 4.58 -2.10 -2.19
N THR A 99 4.00 -3.30 -1.94
CA THR A 99 4.44 -4.54 -2.58
C THR A 99 4.37 -4.46 -4.10
N LEU A 100 3.26 -3.97 -4.65
CA LEU A 100 3.10 -3.86 -6.11
C LEU A 100 4.06 -2.84 -6.71
N PHE A 101 4.36 -1.76 -6.01
CA PHE A 101 5.29 -0.72 -6.47
C PHE A 101 6.74 -1.18 -6.43
N ASP A 102 7.17 -1.85 -5.37
CA ASP A 102 8.58 -2.22 -5.16
C ASP A 102 8.93 -3.57 -5.80
N LEU A 103 8.04 -4.55 -5.73
CA LEU A 103 8.28 -5.88 -6.29
C LEU A 103 7.79 -6.00 -7.74
N GLY A 104 6.73 -5.25 -8.10
CA GLY A 104 6.14 -5.27 -9.44
C GLY A 104 5.02 -6.29 -9.62
N PRO A 105 4.41 -6.33 -10.84
CA PRO A 105 3.17 -7.05 -11.11
C PRO A 105 3.30 -8.58 -11.17
N ALA A 106 4.54 -9.09 -11.20
CA ALA A 106 4.80 -10.53 -11.14
C ALA A 106 4.53 -11.11 -9.74
N TYR A 107 4.40 -10.25 -8.75
CA TYR A 107 4.22 -10.65 -7.35
C TYR A 107 2.83 -10.24 -6.84
N THR A 108 2.18 -11.16 -6.13
CA THR A 108 0.85 -10.92 -5.56
C THR A 108 0.95 -10.87 -4.04
N PRO A 109 0.71 -9.71 -3.41
CA PRO A 109 0.65 -9.60 -1.96
C PRO A 109 -0.64 -10.24 -1.44
N ILE A 110 -0.53 -10.92 -0.30
CA ILE A 110 -1.65 -11.54 0.41
C ILE A 110 -1.46 -11.23 1.88
N LEU A 111 -2.37 -10.46 2.46
CA LEU A 111 -2.42 -10.28 3.90
C LEU A 111 -2.79 -11.61 4.56
N LYS A 112 -2.01 -12.03 5.55
CA LYS A 112 -2.25 -13.26 6.31
C LYS A 112 -2.83 -12.98 7.68
N GLU A 113 -2.32 -11.94 8.32
CA GLU A 113 -2.71 -11.55 9.64
C GLU A 113 -2.45 -10.06 9.83
N MET A 114 -3.26 -9.38 10.61
CA MET A 114 -3.02 -8.00 11.01
C MET A 114 -3.52 -7.79 12.44
N THR A 115 -2.67 -7.22 13.27
CA THR A 115 -2.99 -6.76 14.62
C THR A 115 -3.04 -5.24 14.63
N LEU A 116 -4.12 -4.68 15.19
CA LEU A 116 -4.25 -3.26 15.47
C LEU A 116 -4.36 -3.07 16.98
N GLN A 117 -3.55 -2.16 17.50
CA GLN A 117 -3.67 -1.70 18.88
C GLN A 117 -4.17 -0.25 18.88
N PHE A 118 -5.36 -0.02 19.42
CA PHE A 118 -5.95 1.30 19.54
C PHE A 118 -5.40 1.99 20.78
N LEU A 119 -4.85 3.19 20.64
CA LEU A 119 -4.22 3.95 21.71
C LEU A 119 -5.16 5.02 22.26
N GLN A 120 -5.85 5.73 21.34
CA GLN A 120 -6.83 6.76 21.68
C GLN A 120 -7.81 6.99 20.53
N PRO A 121 -8.99 7.57 20.80
CA PRO A 121 -9.97 7.90 19.75
C PRO A 121 -9.42 8.94 18.78
N ALA A 122 -9.57 8.74 17.46
CA ALA A 122 -9.30 9.77 16.47
C ALA A 122 -10.57 10.56 16.14
N ASN A 123 -10.49 11.88 16.25
CA ASN A 123 -11.57 12.81 15.97
C ASN A 123 -11.33 13.61 14.67
N SER A 124 -10.35 13.21 13.87
CA SER A 124 -10.02 13.75 12.56
C SER A 124 -9.67 12.62 11.58
N ASP A 125 -9.27 12.96 10.36
CA ASP A 125 -8.75 12.00 9.41
C ASP A 125 -7.51 11.30 9.99
N VAL A 126 -7.31 10.02 9.65
CA VAL A 126 -6.19 9.22 10.13
C VAL A 126 -5.27 8.85 8.98
N PHE A 127 -3.99 8.94 9.22
CA PHE A 127 -2.90 8.64 8.31
C PHE A 127 -2.09 7.45 8.82
N VAL A 128 -1.43 6.77 7.88
CA VAL A 128 -0.41 5.75 8.16
C VAL A 128 0.74 5.91 7.18
N GLU A 129 1.94 5.60 7.64
CA GLU A 129 3.15 5.53 6.82
C GLU A 129 3.79 4.16 6.99
N PHE A 130 4.20 3.56 5.87
CA PHE A 130 4.98 2.33 5.84
C PHE A 130 6.24 2.52 5.02
N SER A 131 7.30 1.85 5.46
CA SER A 131 8.57 1.82 4.74
C SER A 131 9.10 0.40 4.65
N LEU A 132 9.72 0.10 3.49
CA LEU A 132 10.56 -1.08 3.28
C LEU A 132 11.89 -0.59 2.73
N ASP A 133 13.00 -0.96 3.36
CA ASP A 133 14.32 -0.66 2.81
C ASP A 133 14.63 -1.52 1.58
N GLU A 134 15.57 -1.07 0.77
CA GLU A 134 15.93 -1.73 -0.49
C GLU A 134 16.46 -3.17 -0.27
N ALA A 135 17.18 -3.40 0.82
CA ALA A 135 17.71 -4.73 1.13
C ALA A 135 16.58 -5.72 1.47
N THR A 136 15.58 -5.28 2.23
CA THR A 136 14.38 -6.07 2.53
C THR A 136 13.56 -6.36 1.27
N VAL A 137 13.37 -5.36 0.40
CA VAL A 137 12.67 -5.55 -0.89
C VAL A 137 13.39 -6.59 -1.76
N GLU A 138 14.73 -6.52 -1.84
CA GLU A 138 15.53 -7.48 -2.62
C GLU A 138 15.48 -8.88 -2.01
N ALA A 139 15.58 -9.00 -0.69
CA ALA A 139 15.47 -10.30 0.00
C ALA A 139 14.11 -10.97 -0.28
N ILE A 140 13.01 -10.21 -0.24
CA ILE A 140 11.66 -10.70 -0.57
C ILE A 140 11.61 -11.21 -2.02
N LYS A 141 12.20 -10.48 -2.97
CA LYS A 141 12.25 -10.89 -4.38
C LYS A 141 13.02 -12.18 -4.57
N VAL A 142 14.23 -12.23 -4.02
CA VAL A 142 15.11 -13.42 -4.12
C VAL A 142 14.41 -14.65 -3.57
N GLU A 143 13.83 -14.56 -2.37
CA GLU A 143 13.09 -15.68 -1.77
C GLU A 143 11.89 -16.10 -2.63
N ALA A 144 11.08 -15.14 -3.08
CA ALA A 144 9.92 -15.45 -3.91
C ALA A 144 10.29 -16.02 -5.28
N ASP A 145 11.44 -15.62 -5.83
CA ASP A 145 11.96 -16.13 -7.10
C ASP A 145 12.47 -17.56 -6.97
N GLN A 146 13.05 -17.91 -5.84
CA GLN A 146 13.60 -19.25 -5.58
C GLN A 146 12.51 -20.24 -5.13
N THR A 147 11.54 -19.81 -4.32
CA THR A 147 10.58 -20.72 -3.66
C THR A 147 9.13 -20.52 -4.12
N GLY A 148 8.86 -19.53 -4.99
CA GLY A 148 7.53 -19.15 -5.42
C GLY A 148 6.75 -18.28 -4.41
N ARG A 149 7.33 -18.03 -3.24
CA ARG A 149 6.70 -17.26 -2.15
C ARG A 149 7.75 -16.64 -1.23
N ALA A 150 7.38 -15.54 -0.59
CA ALA A 150 8.13 -14.94 0.50
C ALA A 150 7.17 -14.43 1.57
N ALA A 151 7.67 -14.17 2.78
CA ALA A 151 6.90 -13.57 3.86
C ALA A 151 7.63 -12.34 4.39
N PHE A 152 6.85 -11.30 4.78
CA PHE A 152 7.40 -10.11 5.42
C PHE A 152 6.36 -9.48 6.34
N SER A 153 6.82 -8.65 7.26
CA SER A 153 5.99 -7.88 8.17
C SER A 153 6.12 -6.39 7.88
N LEU A 154 5.00 -5.68 8.01
CA LEU A 154 4.98 -4.22 8.03
C LEU A 154 4.46 -3.76 9.38
N GLU A 155 5.23 -2.87 10.01
CA GLU A 155 4.83 -2.17 11.21
C GLU A 155 4.50 -0.71 10.86
N GLY A 156 3.40 -0.21 11.40
CA GLY A 156 2.95 1.15 11.13
C GLY A 156 2.39 1.83 12.36
N THR A 157 2.66 3.13 12.45
CA THR A 157 1.99 4.02 13.39
C THR A 157 0.91 4.79 12.66
N LEU A 158 -0.30 4.78 13.22
CA LEU A 158 -1.43 5.54 12.70
C LEU A 158 -1.56 6.82 13.53
N TYR A 159 -1.68 7.95 12.87
CA TYR A 159 -1.74 9.26 13.50
C TYR A 159 -2.86 10.12 12.91
N ASP A 160 -3.36 11.03 13.71
CA ASP A 160 -4.40 11.98 13.33
C ASP A 160 -3.84 13.22 12.63
N MET A 161 -4.69 14.19 12.27
CA MET A 161 -4.29 15.44 11.62
C MET A 161 -3.39 16.33 12.50
N GLU A 162 -3.39 16.15 13.80
CA GLU A 162 -2.55 16.88 14.76
C GLU A 162 -1.22 16.17 15.03
N GLY A 163 -1.03 14.96 14.46
CA GLY A 163 0.16 14.13 14.66
C GLY A 163 0.10 13.26 15.92
N ASN A 164 -1.04 13.17 16.60
CA ASN A 164 -1.19 12.28 17.75
C ASN A 164 -1.25 10.82 17.29
N HIS A 165 -0.50 9.95 17.95
CA HIS A 165 -0.56 8.52 17.69
C HIS A 165 -1.89 7.96 18.21
N VAL A 166 -2.72 7.45 17.30
CA VAL A 166 -4.08 6.94 17.62
C VAL A 166 -4.17 5.41 17.57
N ALA A 167 -3.27 4.76 16.85
CA ALA A 167 -3.14 3.30 16.81
C ALA A 167 -1.76 2.87 16.32
N THR A 168 -1.43 1.60 16.54
CA THR A 168 -0.31 0.90 15.87
C THR A 168 -0.83 -0.30 15.11
N SER A 169 -0.13 -0.72 14.08
CA SER A 169 -0.46 -1.91 13.30
C SER A 169 0.77 -2.77 13.05
N ILE A 170 0.57 -4.09 13.07
CA ILE A 170 1.53 -5.08 12.59
C ILE A 170 0.79 -5.96 11.59
N ALA A 171 1.26 -5.98 10.34
CA ALA A 171 0.63 -6.72 9.25
C ALA A 171 1.61 -7.75 8.69
N GLN A 172 1.19 -9.01 8.66
CA GLN A 172 1.95 -10.13 8.13
C GLN A 172 1.51 -10.40 6.69
N TYR A 173 2.40 -10.18 5.75
CA TYR A 173 2.14 -10.43 4.34
C TYR A 173 2.86 -11.68 3.83
N ARG A 174 2.22 -12.32 2.86
CA ARG A 174 2.85 -13.30 1.99
C ARG A 174 2.83 -12.79 0.56
N VAL A 175 3.96 -12.85 -0.10
CA VAL A 175 4.08 -12.63 -1.54
C VAL A 175 4.06 -13.95 -2.25
N ARG A 176 3.33 -14.04 -3.38
CA ARG A 176 3.37 -15.20 -4.30
C ARG A 176 3.86 -14.74 -5.67
N LYS A 177 4.85 -15.43 -6.23
CA LYS A 177 5.30 -15.22 -7.60
C LYS A 177 4.33 -15.87 -8.58
N LYS A 178 3.81 -15.07 -9.52
CA LYS A 178 2.92 -15.58 -10.59
C LYS A 178 3.69 -16.52 -11.51
N GLY A 179 3.05 -17.64 -11.91
CA GLY A 179 3.66 -18.59 -12.85
C GLY A 179 4.84 -19.39 -12.31
N PHE A 180 5.14 -19.35 -11.01
CA PHE A 180 6.18 -20.18 -10.41
C PHE A 180 5.83 -21.66 -10.57
N LYS A 181 6.77 -22.41 -11.14
CA LYS A 181 6.71 -23.88 -11.21
C LYS A 181 7.83 -24.42 -10.32
N ALA A 182 7.46 -25.19 -9.31
CA ALA A 182 8.46 -25.95 -8.55
C ALA A 182 9.14 -26.93 -9.50
N SER A 183 10.46 -26.89 -9.55
CA SER A 183 11.30 -27.86 -10.29
C SER A 183 11.31 -29.21 -9.57
#